data_7ced6e4b34dad1df3272488190c65ab2
#
_entry.id   7ced6e4b34dad1df3272488190c65ab2
#
_cell.length_a   1.000
_cell.length_b   1.000
_cell.length_c   1.000
_cell.angle_alpha   90.00
_cell.angle_beta   90.00
_cell.angle_gamma   90.00
#
_symmetry.space_group_name_H-M   'P 1'
#
loop_
_entity.id
_entity.type
_entity.pdbx_description
1 polymer ?
#
loop_
_entity_poly.entity_id
_entity_poly.type
_entity_poly.pdbx_seq_one_letter_code
_entity_poly.pdbx_strand_id
1 'polypeptide(L)'
;MRVLISHIVILSLLSVLSLLNAQPSLQFVSQDEKELITKWENSKAESSTSFMQFSYSVNNQALIEVFYSYHKNALSNIIQNRDSNAKRAEIIFKYLHEEVFLRYELNALTTDLVTGKIYNCVTATSFFVSMAEEFNIPFRIYETPAHVYASVIAGDEELIIELTAPKDGFDFNSNTETLIQTLVDSKLISRDELAEKGSEQLYQEYIAKTKPISKKQLLGIQYHNDALIKALKNEYYDAYNQMNKAVKLYQNQTFSEAFKYIVTISQLNFTLDASKKYSLISNLTFSTKNDSILTYTLVNHLGELIEDLLKFEENFELVDELLTRVENNVLRDTFIDEKLNEYYIYMYTVFAQNASLKGETLEAKKNIEKALELSPKNSRLNTYYVSVTSNYATKLSQTGLFESARATIDELVEKYPEGYPVINEARVQVILDALVSIPMTIENENKILPELKLAYSIQPENIYLRSFSATVFHEFAMQQVRRSNYQKAKELILDGLKYNSSDPTLLSDLELINEILK
;
A
#
# COMPACT_ATOMS: atom_id res chain seq x y z
N MET A 1 21.90 -22.40 -30.56
CA MET A 1 20.79 -21.58 -30.02
C MET A 1 20.11 -22.21 -28.79
N ARG A 2 19.71 -23.47 -28.75
CA ARG A 2 19.11 -24.12 -27.55
C ARG A 2 20.06 -24.24 -26.35
N VAL A 3 21.36 -24.40 -26.54
CA VAL A 3 22.35 -24.49 -25.45
C VAL A 3 22.61 -23.11 -24.79
N LEU A 4 22.53 -22.01 -25.54
CA LEU A 4 22.74 -20.67 -25.02
C LEU A 4 21.55 -20.22 -24.12
N ILE A 5 20.32 -20.59 -24.49
CA ILE A 5 19.10 -20.26 -23.71
C ILE A 5 19.09 -21.02 -22.37
N SER A 6 19.56 -22.28 -22.36
CA SER A 6 19.70 -23.10 -21.15
C SER A 6 20.71 -22.47 -20.16
N HIS A 7 21.82 -21.90 -20.63
CA HIS A 7 22.81 -21.26 -19.75
C HIS A 7 22.34 -19.90 -19.19
N ILE A 8 21.56 -19.14 -19.94
CA ILE A 8 20.99 -17.87 -19.47
C ILE A 8 19.92 -18.12 -18.38
N VAL A 9 19.08 -19.15 -18.56
CA VAL A 9 18.07 -19.53 -17.55
C VAL A 9 18.73 -20.10 -16.29
N ILE A 10 19.82 -20.87 -16.40
CA ILE A 10 20.56 -21.39 -15.23
C ILE A 10 21.32 -20.25 -14.52
N LEU A 11 21.89 -19.29 -15.24
CA LEU A 11 22.53 -18.10 -14.65
C LEU A 11 21.53 -17.17 -13.98
N SER A 12 20.32 -17.01 -14.52
CA SER A 12 19.25 -16.25 -13.87
C SER A 12 18.70 -16.95 -12.62
N LEU A 13 18.56 -18.28 -12.63
CA LEU A 13 18.20 -19.09 -11.46
C LEU A 13 19.29 -19.08 -10.38
N LEU A 14 20.57 -19.10 -10.75
CA LEU A 14 21.70 -18.98 -9.81
C LEU A 14 21.82 -17.55 -9.24
N SER A 15 21.49 -16.51 -9.99
CA SER A 15 21.45 -15.13 -9.48
C SER A 15 20.28 -14.90 -8.53
N VAL A 16 19.12 -15.51 -8.77
CA VAL A 16 17.97 -15.51 -7.84
C VAL A 16 18.29 -16.29 -6.56
N LEU A 17 18.97 -17.43 -6.66
CA LEU A 17 19.45 -18.18 -5.49
C LEU A 17 20.55 -17.46 -4.71
N SER A 18 21.41 -16.67 -5.37
CA SER A 18 22.42 -15.84 -4.68
C SER A 18 21.82 -14.60 -4.00
N LEU A 19 20.70 -14.09 -4.50
CA LEU A 19 19.95 -12.98 -3.86
C LEU A 19 19.14 -13.45 -2.64
N LEU A 20 18.70 -14.71 -2.62
CA LEU A 20 18.14 -15.36 -1.42
C LEU A 20 19.20 -15.58 -0.33
N ASN A 21 20.48 -15.61 -0.68
CA ASN A 21 21.61 -15.77 0.26
C ASN A 21 22.21 -14.45 0.75
N ALA A 22 21.78 -13.29 0.26
CA ALA A 22 22.16 -11.98 0.79
C ALA A 22 21.18 -11.51 1.87
N GLN A 23 20.75 -12.38 2.78
CA GLN A 23 20.11 -11.93 4.01
C GLN A 23 21.13 -11.06 4.77
N PRO A 24 20.72 -9.86 5.23
CA PRO A 24 21.63 -9.04 6.01
C PRO A 24 22.16 -9.86 7.18
N SER A 25 23.45 -9.77 7.43
CA SER A 25 24.09 -10.47 8.55
C SER A 25 23.40 -10.08 9.85
N LEU A 26 23.05 -11.07 10.67
CA LEU A 26 22.37 -10.84 11.94
C LEU A 26 23.19 -9.87 12.81
N GLN A 27 22.57 -8.77 13.22
CA GLN A 27 23.22 -7.77 14.08
C GLN A 27 22.98 -8.05 15.55
N PHE A 28 24.00 -7.81 16.35
CA PHE A 28 23.98 -8.00 17.81
C PHE A 28 24.37 -6.67 18.48
N VAL A 29 23.76 -6.37 19.61
CA VAL A 29 24.08 -5.18 20.41
C VAL A 29 25.38 -5.34 21.19
N SER A 30 25.83 -6.59 21.42
CA SER A 30 27.08 -6.90 22.11
C SER A 30 27.67 -8.23 21.64
N GLN A 31 28.95 -8.44 21.95
CA GLN A 31 29.62 -9.72 21.72
C GLN A 31 28.99 -10.84 22.59
N ASP A 32 28.60 -10.52 23.81
CA ASP A 32 27.97 -11.46 24.73
C ASP A 32 26.62 -11.96 24.22
N GLU A 33 25.80 -11.07 23.63
CA GLU A 33 24.55 -11.45 22.96
C GLU A 33 24.83 -12.45 21.82
N LYS A 34 25.83 -12.14 20.99
CA LYS A 34 26.23 -13.01 19.87
C LYS A 34 26.64 -14.40 20.38
N GLU A 35 27.47 -14.46 21.39
CA GLU A 35 27.93 -15.71 22.00
C GLU A 35 26.78 -16.51 22.62
N LEU A 36 25.87 -15.85 23.34
CA LEU A 36 24.69 -16.49 23.92
C LEU A 36 23.81 -17.13 22.84
N ILE A 37 23.42 -16.37 21.83
CA ILE A 37 22.53 -16.85 20.77
C ILE A 37 23.21 -17.98 20.00
N THR A 38 24.48 -17.85 19.65
CA THR A 38 25.25 -18.90 18.96
C THR A 38 25.37 -20.18 19.80
N LYS A 39 25.63 -20.03 21.11
CA LYS A 39 25.70 -21.16 22.05
C LYS A 39 24.37 -21.90 22.13
N TRP A 40 23.27 -21.15 22.24
CA TRP A 40 21.95 -21.74 22.39
C TRP A 40 21.39 -22.29 21.08
N GLU A 41 21.79 -21.75 19.94
CA GLU A 41 21.46 -22.32 18.64
C GLU A 41 22.03 -23.73 18.50
N ASN A 42 23.26 -23.94 18.96
CA ASN A 42 23.99 -25.20 18.84
C ASN A 42 23.81 -26.19 20.01
N SER A 43 23.16 -25.78 21.10
CA SER A 43 23.04 -26.58 22.31
C SER A 43 21.60 -27.04 22.58
N LYS A 44 21.44 -28.34 22.92
CA LYS A 44 20.18 -28.86 23.44
C LYS A 44 20.07 -28.70 24.99
N ALA A 45 21.16 -28.34 25.68
CA ALA A 45 21.19 -28.21 27.11
C ALA A 45 20.85 -26.77 27.54
N GLU A 46 19.90 -26.63 28.48
CA GLU A 46 19.65 -25.38 29.15
C GLU A 46 20.83 -25.05 30.05
N SER A 47 21.57 -24.00 29.78
CA SER A 47 22.50 -23.44 30.75
C SER A 47 21.75 -22.48 31.68
N SER A 48 22.22 -22.34 32.94
CA SER A 48 21.71 -21.34 33.87
C SER A 48 21.72 -19.95 33.19
N THR A 49 20.54 -19.35 33.02
CA THR A 49 20.35 -18.09 32.30
C THR A 49 19.97 -17.04 33.34
N SER A 50 20.86 -16.11 33.62
CA SER A 50 20.56 -14.97 34.49
C SER A 50 19.63 -13.97 33.83
N PHE A 51 19.01 -13.08 34.61
CA PHE A 51 18.21 -11.95 34.06
C PHE A 51 19.01 -11.12 33.06
N MET A 52 20.29 -11.00 33.24
CA MET A 52 21.18 -10.29 32.28
C MET A 52 21.05 -10.83 30.86
N GLN A 53 20.83 -12.12 30.68
CA GLN A 53 20.65 -12.73 29.37
C GLN A 53 19.30 -12.37 28.73
N PHE A 54 18.29 -12.02 29.53
CA PHE A 54 17.02 -11.50 29.02
C PHE A 54 17.09 -10.03 28.58
N SER A 55 18.16 -9.35 28.91
CA SER A 55 18.33 -7.91 28.68
C SER A 55 19.09 -7.57 27.41
N TYR A 56 19.53 -8.55 26.64
CA TYR A 56 20.28 -8.31 25.40
C TYR A 56 19.52 -7.57 24.31
N SER A 57 18.19 -7.50 24.43
CA SER A 57 17.37 -6.64 23.57
C SER A 57 17.47 -5.14 23.89
N VAL A 58 18.24 -4.76 24.93
CA VAL A 58 18.39 -3.38 25.40
C VAL A 58 19.84 -2.89 25.27
N ASN A 59 19.99 -1.61 24.93
CA ASN A 59 21.29 -1.00 24.60
C ASN A 59 22.14 -0.59 25.83
N ASN A 60 21.68 -0.82 27.08
CA ASN A 60 22.37 -0.34 28.28
C ASN A 60 22.55 -1.45 29.34
N GLN A 61 23.49 -2.34 29.06
CA GLN A 61 23.78 -3.48 29.92
C GLN A 61 24.22 -3.06 31.34
N ALA A 62 25.03 -2.02 31.47
CA ALA A 62 25.49 -1.55 32.78
C ALA A 62 24.33 -1.09 33.68
N LEU A 63 23.32 -0.42 33.12
CA LEU A 63 22.14 -0.01 33.86
C LEU A 63 21.34 -1.23 34.38
N ILE A 64 21.23 -2.27 33.56
CA ILE A 64 20.52 -3.49 33.89
C ILE A 64 21.24 -4.26 35.03
N GLU A 65 22.58 -4.34 34.97
CA GLU A 65 23.38 -4.96 36.03
C GLU A 65 23.20 -4.26 37.37
N VAL A 66 23.23 -2.93 37.36
CA VAL A 66 23.02 -2.13 38.57
C VAL A 66 21.60 -2.36 39.11
N PHE A 67 20.58 -2.32 38.27
CA PHE A 67 19.19 -2.53 38.63
C PHE A 67 18.99 -3.96 39.24
N TYR A 68 19.47 -4.97 38.55
CA TYR A 68 19.37 -6.36 38.99
C TYR A 68 20.05 -6.58 40.34
N SER A 69 21.32 -6.11 40.45
CA SER A 69 22.12 -6.27 41.68
C SER A 69 21.51 -5.54 42.87
N TYR A 70 20.92 -4.35 42.64
CA TYR A 70 20.23 -3.59 43.68
C TYR A 70 19.06 -4.40 44.27
N HIS A 71 18.17 -4.93 43.45
CA HIS A 71 17.01 -5.68 43.91
C HIS A 71 17.37 -7.05 44.48
N LYS A 72 18.38 -7.73 43.94
CA LYS A 72 18.93 -8.96 44.50
C LYS A 72 19.45 -8.72 45.91
N ASN A 73 20.24 -7.66 46.12
CA ASN A 73 20.80 -7.34 47.46
C ASN A 73 19.69 -6.97 48.45
N ALA A 74 18.67 -6.21 48.03
CA ALA A 74 17.53 -5.88 48.87
C ALA A 74 16.79 -7.15 49.32
N LEU A 75 16.50 -8.07 48.41
CA LEU A 75 15.86 -9.36 48.70
C LEU A 75 16.73 -10.23 49.60
N SER A 76 18.05 -10.24 49.44
CA SER A 76 18.98 -10.99 50.29
C SER A 76 18.95 -10.54 51.74
N ASN A 77 18.56 -9.30 52.04
CA ASN A 77 18.40 -8.82 53.42
C ASN A 77 17.07 -9.22 54.04
N ILE A 78 16.07 -9.66 53.27
CA ILE A 78 14.73 -10.00 53.72
C ILE A 78 14.55 -11.52 53.79
N ILE A 79 15.02 -12.25 52.79
CA ILE A 79 14.88 -13.71 52.68
C ILE A 79 15.85 -14.40 53.65
N GLN A 80 15.32 -15.33 54.48
CA GLN A 80 16.13 -16.08 55.45
C GLN A 80 16.36 -17.51 54.93
N ASN A 81 17.52 -18.10 55.29
CA ASN A 81 17.86 -19.48 54.90
C ASN A 81 16.87 -20.54 55.43
N ARG A 82 16.16 -20.24 56.49
CA ARG A 82 15.14 -21.13 57.11
C ARG A 82 13.77 -21.04 56.40
N ASP A 83 13.55 -20.07 55.57
CA ASP A 83 12.27 -19.88 54.86
C ASP A 83 12.05 -21.04 53.87
N SER A 84 10.82 -21.53 53.79
CA SER A 84 10.43 -22.52 52.78
C SER A 84 10.45 -21.89 51.38
N ASN A 85 10.48 -22.71 50.34
CA ASN A 85 10.42 -22.23 48.94
C ASN A 85 9.17 -21.38 48.69
N ALA A 86 8.00 -21.81 49.22
CA ALA A 86 6.77 -21.03 49.14
C ALA A 86 6.94 -19.63 49.77
N LYS A 87 7.52 -19.57 50.98
CA LYS A 87 7.70 -18.31 51.69
C LYS A 87 8.69 -17.38 50.99
N ARG A 88 9.80 -17.90 50.47
CA ARG A 88 10.77 -17.13 49.72
C ARG A 88 10.13 -16.59 48.43
N ALA A 89 9.36 -17.40 47.71
CA ALA A 89 8.65 -17.00 46.51
C ALA A 89 7.59 -15.91 46.80
N GLU A 90 6.86 -16.03 47.91
CA GLU A 90 5.90 -15.02 48.37
C GLU A 90 6.59 -13.68 48.68
N ILE A 91 7.74 -13.72 49.35
CA ILE A 91 8.54 -12.51 49.63
C ILE A 91 8.99 -11.85 48.30
N ILE A 92 9.51 -12.63 47.34
CA ILE A 92 9.91 -12.11 46.03
C ILE A 92 8.73 -11.50 45.32
N PHE A 93 7.59 -12.19 45.23
CA PHE A 93 6.39 -11.73 44.59
C PHE A 93 5.92 -10.35 45.12
N LYS A 94 5.77 -10.26 46.46
CA LYS A 94 5.34 -9.02 47.14
C LYS A 94 6.33 -7.88 46.89
N TYR A 95 7.62 -8.13 47.10
CA TYR A 95 8.67 -7.16 46.91
C TYR A 95 8.68 -6.62 45.46
N LEU A 96 8.52 -7.51 44.48
CA LEU A 96 8.53 -7.10 43.08
C LEU A 96 7.32 -6.21 42.74
N HIS A 97 6.16 -6.47 43.27
CA HIS A 97 4.97 -5.63 43.08
C HIS A 97 5.02 -4.30 43.82
N GLU A 98 5.74 -4.25 44.95
CA GLU A 98 5.93 -3.01 45.69
C GLU A 98 7.02 -2.12 45.07
N GLU A 99 8.10 -2.70 44.56
CA GLU A 99 9.31 -1.96 44.21
C GLU A 99 9.65 -1.94 42.71
N VAL A 100 9.16 -2.92 41.91
CA VAL A 100 9.60 -3.14 40.53
C VAL A 100 8.45 -3.07 39.53
N PHE A 101 7.33 -3.72 39.81
CA PHE A 101 6.21 -3.86 38.84
C PHE A 101 5.12 -2.83 39.14
N LEU A 102 5.38 -1.54 38.78
CA LEU A 102 4.48 -0.46 39.16
C LEU A 102 3.39 -0.19 38.13
N ARG A 103 3.67 -0.36 36.82
CA ARG A 103 2.71 -0.09 35.79
C ARG A 103 2.73 -1.18 34.70
N TYR A 104 1.59 -1.79 34.48
CA TYR A 104 1.44 -2.79 33.42
C TYR A 104 1.20 -2.12 32.07
N GLU A 105 1.97 -2.49 31.05
CA GLU A 105 1.76 -2.13 29.65
C GLU A 105 2.07 -3.33 28.76
N LEU A 106 1.15 -3.67 27.85
CA LEU A 106 1.26 -4.86 27.00
C LEU A 106 2.57 -4.91 26.20
N ASN A 107 3.01 -3.76 25.69
CA ASN A 107 4.20 -3.62 24.84
C ASN A 107 5.48 -3.24 25.63
N ALA A 108 5.52 -3.49 26.93
CA ALA A 108 6.71 -3.19 27.73
C ALA A 108 7.89 -4.10 27.36
N LEU A 109 9.07 -3.53 27.27
CA LEU A 109 10.35 -4.22 27.10
C LEU A 109 11.15 -4.20 28.42
N THR A 110 12.23 -4.95 28.47
CA THR A 110 13.12 -4.95 29.65
C THR A 110 13.67 -3.56 29.97
N THR A 111 13.91 -2.73 28.95
CA THR A 111 14.32 -1.32 29.15
C THR A 111 13.26 -0.54 29.93
N ASP A 112 11.99 -0.73 29.59
CA ASP A 112 10.88 -0.02 30.25
C ASP A 112 10.74 -0.44 31.71
N LEU A 113 10.98 -1.74 31.98
CA LEU A 113 11.04 -2.25 33.35
C LEU A 113 12.15 -1.57 34.15
N VAL A 114 13.36 -1.50 33.59
CA VAL A 114 14.54 -0.98 34.31
C VAL A 114 14.47 0.53 34.49
N THR A 115 14.00 1.27 33.50
CA THR A 115 14.01 2.74 33.52
C THR A 115 12.72 3.35 34.09
N GLY A 116 11.60 2.69 33.90
CA GLY A 116 10.27 3.22 34.24
C GLY A 116 9.42 2.34 35.16
N LYS A 117 9.92 1.17 35.59
CA LYS A 117 9.16 0.19 36.34
C LYS A 117 7.86 -0.23 35.65
N ILE A 118 7.90 -0.23 34.30
CA ILE A 118 6.81 -0.62 33.42
C ILE A 118 7.06 -2.07 33.00
N TYR A 119 6.05 -2.91 33.11
CA TYR A 119 6.21 -4.33 32.89
C TYR A 119 5.07 -4.95 32.09
N ASN A 120 5.31 -6.13 31.56
CA ASN A 120 4.28 -7.04 31.02
C ASN A 120 4.53 -8.46 31.55
N CYS A 121 3.71 -9.43 31.11
CA CYS A 121 3.85 -10.82 31.53
C CYS A 121 5.25 -11.38 31.24
N VAL A 122 5.87 -11.06 30.09
CA VAL A 122 7.19 -11.60 29.73
C VAL A 122 8.30 -11.00 30.59
N THR A 123 8.34 -9.68 30.75
CA THR A 123 9.38 -8.99 31.53
C THR A 123 9.25 -9.31 33.02
N ALA A 124 8.02 -9.39 33.53
CA ALA A 124 7.78 -9.78 34.93
C ALA A 124 8.19 -11.23 35.23
N THR A 125 7.77 -12.16 34.35
CA THR A 125 8.15 -13.58 34.49
C THR A 125 9.66 -13.75 34.38
N SER A 126 10.32 -13.07 33.43
CA SER A 126 11.77 -13.11 33.28
C SER A 126 12.51 -12.65 34.56
N PHE A 127 12.06 -11.53 35.15
CA PHE A 127 12.68 -11.00 36.35
C PHE A 127 12.42 -11.89 37.59
N PHE A 128 11.18 -12.35 37.76
CA PHE A 128 10.80 -13.24 38.87
C PHE A 128 11.60 -14.55 38.84
N VAL A 129 11.65 -15.25 37.68
CA VAL A 129 12.37 -16.54 37.61
C VAL A 129 13.88 -16.36 37.77
N SER A 130 14.43 -15.21 37.38
CA SER A 130 15.84 -14.91 37.64
C SER A 130 16.11 -14.70 39.13
N MET A 131 15.20 -14.05 39.85
CA MET A 131 15.30 -13.95 41.35
C MET A 131 15.06 -15.31 42.01
N ALA A 132 14.07 -16.09 41.53
CA ALA A 132 13.84 -17.44 42.08
C ALA A 132 15.10 -18.32 41.93
N GLU A 133 15.81 -18.26 40.83
CA GLU A 133 17.07 -18.96 40.60
C GLU A 133 18.17 -18.50 41.57
N GLU A 134 18.34 -17.20 41.78
CA GLU A 134 19.32 -16.65 42.74
C GLU A 134 19.09 -17.13 44.16
N PHE A 135 17.84 -17.33 44.56
CA PHE A 135 17.46 -17.82 45.89
C PHE A 135 17.22 -19.32 45.94
N ASN A 136 17.65 -20.06 44.90
CA ASN A 136 17.55 -21.53 44.83
C ASN A 136 16.11 -22.05 45.00
N ILE A 137 15.13 -21.36 44.43
CA ILE A 137 13.73 -21.78 44.43
C ILE A 137 13.47 -22.51 43.12
N PRO A 138 13.10 -23.80 43.14
CA PRO A 138 12.72 -24.52 41.92
C PRO A 138 11.46 -23.91 41.30
N PHE A 139 11.48 -23.67 40.00
CA PHE A 139 10.37 -23.05 39.28
C PHE A 139 10.13 -23.73 37.92
N ARG A 140 8.97 -23.45 37.32
CA ARG A 140 8.65 -23.71 35.91
C ARG A 140 8.10 -22.45 35.27
N ILE A 141 8.17 -22.40 33.98
CA ILE A 141 7.62 -21.31 33.15
C ILE A 141 6.58 -21.92 32.23
N TYR A 142 5.45 -21.27 32.08
CA TYR A 142 4.37 -21.72 31.25
C TYR A 142 4.01 -20.65 30.22
N GLU A 143 3.71 -21.10 29.00
CA GLU A 143 3.19 -20.29 27.91
C GLU A 143 1.77 -20.74 27.55
N THR A 144 0.89 -19.77 27.38
CA THR A 144 -0.42 -19.91 26.71
C THR A 144 -0.38 -19.20 25.36
N PRO A 145 -1.40 -19.27 24.50
CA PRO A 145 -1.41 -18.56 23.23
C PRO A 145 -1.13 -17.06 23.31
N ALA A 146 -1.47 -16.40 24.42
CA ALA A 146 -1.33 -14.95 24.58
C ALA A 146 -0.58 -14.51 25.83
N HIS A 147 -0.16 -15.43 26.70
CA HIS A 147 0.34 -15.10 28.04
C HIS A 147 1.46 -16.02 28.48
N VAL A 148 2.30 -15.53 29.42
CA VAL A 148 3.30 -16.33 30.10
C VAL A 148 3.22 -16.08 31.61
N TYR A 149 3.43 -17.15 32.41
CA TYR A 149 3.45 -17.08 33.85
C TYR A 149 4.46 -18.07 34.44
N ALA A 150 4.73 -17.96 35.72
CA ALA A 150 5.63 -18.88 36.42
C ALA A 150 4.88 -19.78 37.42
N SER A 151 5.53 -20.85 37.82
CA SER A 151 5.17 -21.60 39.04
C SER A 151 6.40 -21.86 39.88
N VAL A 152 6.20 -22.16 41.17
CA VAL A 152 7.24 -22.55 42.10
C VAL A 152 6.92 -23.90 42.68
N ILE A 153 7.95 -24.74 42.86
CA ILE A 153 7.82 -26.06 43.50
C ILE A 153 8.11 -25.91 45.00
N ALA A 154 7.10 -26.13 45.81
CA ALA A 154 7.13 -26.00 47.26
C ALA A 154 6.82 -27.34 47.94
N GLY A 155 7.83 -28.20 48.07
CA GLY A 155 7.63 -29.60 48.52
C GLY A 155 6.99 -30.42 47.40
N ASP A 156 5.83 -31.01 47.69
CA ASP A 156 5.05 -31.80 46.74
C ASP A 156 4.00 -30.93 45.95
N GLU A 157 3.89 -29.65 46.28
CA GLU A 157 2.93 -28.74 45.68
C GLU A 157 3.58 -27.85 44.62
N GLU A 158 2.82 -27.52 43.59
CA GLU A 158 3.18 -26.53 42.57
C GLU A 158 2.28 -25.30 42.70
N LEU A 159 2.88 -24.16 43.10
CA LEU A 159 2.18 -22.89 43.33
C LEU A 159 2.26 -22.05 42.06
N ILE A 160 1.14 -21.67 41.51
CA ILE A 160 1.06 -20.80 40.33
C ILE A 160 1.33 -19.35 40.73
N ILE A 161 2.20 -18.68 39.99
CA ILE A 161 2.59 -17.29 40.22
C ILE A 161 2.19 -16.44 39.02
N GLU A 162 1.06 -15.75 39.17
CA GLU A 162 0.53 -14.84 38.16
C GLU A 162 1.02 -13.39 38.43
N LEU A 163 2.06 -13.00 37.70
CA LEU A 163 2.76 -11.73 37.93
C LEU A 163 2.03 -10.49 37.37
N THR A 164 0.94 -10.69 36.66
CA THR A 164 0.09 -9.57 36.18
C THR A 164 -1.08 -9.28 37.13
N ALA A 165 -1.23 -10.10 38.19
CA ALA A 165 -2.26 -9.94 39.21
C ALA A 165 -1.65 -9.61 40.59
N PRO A 166 -1.34 -8.33 40.88
CA PRO A 166 -0.57 -7.93 42.06
C PRO A 166 -1.21 -8.30 43.40
N LYS A 167 -2.53 -8.46 43.48
CA LYS A 167 -3.24 -8.78 44.74
C LYS A 167 -3.40 -10.27 44.97
N ASP A 168 -3.77 -11.01 43.94
CA ASP A 168 -4.24 -12.38 44.03
C ASP A 168 -3.39 -13.36 43.20
N GLY A 169 -2.26 -12.91 42.65
CA GLY A 169 -1.44 -13.67 41.70
C GLY A 169 -0.46 -14.66 42.36
N PHE A 170 -0.30 -14.64 43.71
CA PHE A 170 0.49 -15.64 44.42
C PHE A 170 -0.38 -16.80 44.82
N ASP A 171 0.05 -18.02 44.53
CA ASP A 171 -0.73 -19.25 44.69
C ASP A 171 -2.10 -19.14 44.00
N PHE A 172 -2.02 -18.78 42.75
CA PHE A 172 -3.18 -18.43 41.90
C PHE A 172 -4.01 -19.68 41.61
N ASN A 173 -4.84 -20.06 42.58
CA ASN A 173 -5.76 -21.21 42.51
C ASN A 173 -7.16 -20.73 42.18
N SER A 174 -7.35 -20.25 40.92
CA SER A 174 -8.58 -19.58 40.51
C SER A 174 -9.39 -20.40 39.52
N ASN A 175 -10.71 -20.20 39.59
CA ASN A 175 -11.63 -20.75 38.59
C ASN A 175 -11.46 -20.05 37.21
N THR A 176 -12.05 -20.62 36.17
CA THR A 176 -12.02 -20.12 34.81
C THR A 176 -12.36 -18.62 34.70
N GLU A 177 -13.36 -18.16 35.46
CA GLU A 177 -13.81 -16.76 35.41
C GLU A 177 -12.74 -15.79 35.91
N THR A 178 -12.06 -16.12 37.04
CA THR A 178 -10.99 -15.29 37.61
C THR A 178 -9.77 -15.23 36.66
N LEU A 179 -9.42 -16.36 36.03
CA LEU A 179 -8.35 -16.41 35.05
C LEU A 179 -8.64 -15.49 33.84
N ILE A 180 -9.83 -15.60 33.28
CA ILE A 180 -10.24 -14.74 32.15
C ILE A 180 -10.35 -13.28 32.56
N GLN A 181 -10.88 -12.99 33.75
CA GLN A 181 -10.92 -11.63 34.28
C GLN A 181 -9.52 -11.02 34.44
N THR A 182 -8.55 -11.79 34.86
CA THR A 182 -7.13 -11.36 34.93
C THR A 182 -6.59 -10.98 33.53
N LEU A 183 -6.91 -11.77 32.51
CA LEU A 183 -6.52 -11.46 31.12
C LEU A 183 -7.23 -10.20 30.59
N VAL A 184 -8.48 -9.96 31.00
CA VAL A 184 -9.21 -8.73 30.66
C VAL A 184 -8.61 -7.52 31.38
N ASP A 185 -8.29 -7.62 32.65
CA ASP A 185 -7.69 -6.54 33.44
C ASP A 185 -6.29 -6.18 32.92
N SER A 186 -5.56 -7.19 32.43
CA SER A 186 -4.28 -7.03 31.73
C SER A 186 -4.42 -6.56 30.27
N LYS A 187 -5.64 -6.32 29.78
CA LYS A 187 -5.95 -5.89 28.39
C LYS A 187 -5.49 -6.88 27.31
N LEU A 188 -5.27 -8.13 27.66
CA LEU A 188 -4.98 -9.22 26.73
C LEU A 188 -6.24 -9.71 26.03
N ILE A 189 -7.38 -9.58 26.69
CA ILE A 189 -8.72 -9.84 26.14
C ILE A 189 -9.54 -8.57 26.33
N SER A 190 -10.33 -8.19 25.33
CA SER A 190 -11.22 -7.04 25.46
C SER A 190 -12.50 -7.40 26.23
N ARG A 191 -13.14 -6.40 26.83
CA ARG A 191 -14.45 -6.60 27.49
C ARG A 191 -15.54 -7.01 26.49
N ASP A 192 -15.46 -6.49 25.26
CA ASP A 192 -16.40 -6.83 24.19
C ASP A 192 -16.23 -8.30 23.78
N GLU A 193 -15.00 -8.78 23.66
CA GLU A 193 -14.69 -10.19 23.39
C GLU A 193 -15.18 -11.12 24.50
N LEU A 194 -15.02 -10.72 25.78
CA LEU A 194 -15.58 -11.46 26.90
C LEU A 194 -17.12 -11.52 26.85
N ALA A 195 -17.75 -10.41 26.50
CA ALA A 195 -19.21 -10.34 26.39
C ALA A 195 -19.74 -11.18 25.22
N GLU A 196 -19.01 -11.26 24.11
CA GLU A 196 -19.39 -12.04 22.92
C GLU A 196 -19.17 -13.54 23.11
N LYS A 197 -18.01 -13.96 23.60
CA LYS A 197 -17.60 -15.37 23.64
C LYS A 197 -17.87 -16.08 24.98
N GLY A 198 -17.88 -15.33 26.06
CA GLY A 198 -17.98 -15.87 27.43
C GLY A 198 -16.68 -16.50 27.96
N SER A 199 -16.59 -16.64 29.30
CA SER A 199 -15.34 -17.08 29.99
C SER A 199 -14.90 -18.49 29.57
N GLU A 200 -15.81 -19.43 29.39
CA GLU A 200 -15.48 -20.83 29.06
C GLU A 200 -14.83 -20.94 27.67
N GLN A 201 -15.39 -20.27 26.65
CA GLN A 201 -14.81 -20.30 25.30
C GLN A 201 -13.43 -19.63 25.29
N LEU A 202 -13.29 -18.49 25.96
CA LEU A 202 -12.01 -17.79 26.06
C LEU A 202 -10.96 -18.61 26.83
N TYR A 203 -11.38 -19.34 27.86
CA TYR A 203 -10.48 -20.27 28.55
C TYR A 203 -9.92 -21.33 27.60
N GLN A 204 -10.75 -21.92 26.75
CA GLN A 204 -10.30 -22.92 25.77
C GLN A 204 -9.37 -22.30 24.71
N GLU A 205 -9.60 -21.05 24.32
CA GLU A 205 -8.80 -20.35 23.32
C GLU A 205 -7.43 -19.91 23.89
N TYR A 206 -7.40 -19.35 25.10
CA TYR A 206 -6.25 -18.63 25.64
C TYR A 206 -5.47 -19.38 26.72
N ILE A 207 -6.10 -20.28 27.47
CA ILE A 207 -5.50 -20.93 28.67
C ILE A 207 -5.36 -22.44 28.51
N ALA A 208 -6.36 -23.15 28.03
CA ALA A 208 -6.34 -24.62 27.97
C ALA A 208 -5.18 -25.21 27.14
N LYS A 209 -4.53 -24.41 26.28
CA LYS A 209 -3.34 -24.81 25.50
C LYS A 209 -2.02 -24.45 26.18
N THR A 210 -2.01 -24.43 27.49
CA THR A 210 -0.81 -24.19 28.29
C THR A 210 0.26 -25.26 28.04
N LYS A 211 1.50 -24.85 27.92
CA LYS A 211 2.67 -25.72 27.79
C LYS A 211 3.86 -25.18 28.60
N PRO A 212 4.68 -26.06 29.17
CA PRO A 212 5.92 -25.63 29.81
C PRO A 212 6.92 -25.16 28.77
N ILE A 213 7.65 -24.09 29.10
CA ILE A 213 8.72 -23.53 28.25
C ILE A 213 9.99 -23.34 29.09
N SER A 214 11.11 -23.27 28.40
CA SER A 214 12.43 -23.01 28.99
C SER A 214 12.73 -21.51 29.07
N LYS A 215 13.76 -21.14 29.83
CA LYS A 215 14.29 -19.76 29.87
C LYS A 215 14.77 -19.30 28.49
N LYS A 216 15.35 -20.20 27.68
CA LYS A 216 15.71 -19.96 26.30
C LYS A 216 14.50 -19.56 25.46
N GLN A 217 13.40 -20.30 25.60
CA GLN A 217 12.16 -20.02 24.87
C GLN A 217 11.50 -18.71 25.37
N LEU A 218 11.54 -18.43 26.66
CA LEU A 218 11.08 -17.15 27.23
C LEU A 218 11.85 -15.96 26.65
N LEU A 219 13.17 -16.08 26.50
CA LEU A 219 13.98 -15.08 25.82
C LEU A 219 13.58 -14.95 24.34
N GLY A 220 13.27 -16.06 23.68
CA GLY A 220 12.73 -16.05 22.32
C GLY A 220 11.44 -15.22 22.21
N ILE A 221 10.51 -15.38 23.17
CA ILE A 221 9.27 -14.57 23.25
C ILE A 221 9.59 -13.08 23.43
N GLN A 222 10.59 -12.73 24.23
CA GLN A 222 11.00 -11.34 24.43
C GLN A 222 11.50 -10.70 23.12
N TYR A 223 12.36 -11.39 22.38
CA TYR A 223 12.82 -10.92 21.07
C TYR A 223 11.69 -10.82 20.04
N HIS A 224 10.73 -11.75 20.10
CA HIS A 224 9.53 -11.69 19.27
C HIS A 224 8.71 -10.42 19.55
N ASN A 225 8.46 -10.12 20.81
CA ASN A 225 7.71 -8.93 21.21
C ASN A 225 8.43 -7.63 20.77
N ASP A 226 9.76 -7.56 20.96
CA ASP A 226 10.56 -6.44 20.50
C ASP A 226 10.50 -6.29 18.96
N ALA A 227 10.55 -7.40 18.22
CA ALA A 227 10.39 -7.39 16.77
C ALA A 227 9.05 -6.83 16.32
N LEU A 228 7.95 -7.23 16.96
CA LEU A 228 6.62 -6.71 16.65
C LEU A 228 6.50 -5.21 16.96
N ILE A 229 7.04 -4.75 18.08
CA ILE A 229 7.05 -3.32 18.46
C ILE A 229 7.84 -2.49 17.43
N LYS A 230 8.99 -2.99 16.98
CA LYS A 230 9.80 -2.35 15.94
C LYS A 230 9.09 -2.32 14.60
N ALA A 231 8.41 -3.39 14.22
CA ALA A 231 7.61 -3.44 13.00
C ALA A 231 6.47 -2.41 13.02
N LEU A 232 5.77 -2.26 14.16
CA LEU A 232 4.74 -1.24 14.34
C LEU A 232 5.27 0.20 14.25
N LYS A 233 6.56 0.41 14.53
CA LYS A 233 7.26 1.69 14.37
C LYS A 233 7.88 1.89 12.98
N ASN A 234 7.68 0.96 12.05
CA ASN A 234 8.32 0.91 10.73
C ASN A 234 9.85 0.74 10.77
N GLU A 235 10.40 0.26 11.88
CA GLU A 235 11.82 -0.07 12.06
C GLU A 235 12.08 -1.50 11.55
N TYR A 236 11.77 -1.78 10.28
CA TYR A 236 11.67 -3.14 9.76
C TYR A 236 12.98 -3.93 9.76
N TYR A 237 14.11 -3.24 9.56
CA TYR A 237 15.42 -3.88 9.62
C TYR A 237 15.73 -4.42 11.02
N ASP A 238 15.47 -3.61 12.03
CA ASP A 238 15.66 -4.00 13.43
C ASP A 238 14.64 -5.05 13.84
N ALA A 239 13.38 -4.93 13.37
CA ALA A 239 12.35 -5.94 13.56
C ALA A 239 12.76 -7.30 12.99
N TYR A 240 13.31 -7.32 11.78
CA TYR A 240 13.85 -8.52 11.15
C TYR A 240 14.96 -9.16 12.01
N ASN A 241 15.93 -8.35 12.48
CA ASN A 241 17.03 -8.84 13.31
C ASN A 241 16.51 -9.48 14.61
N GLN A 242 15.60 -8.82 15.31
CA GLN A 242 15.03 -9.32 16.55
C GLN A 242 14.18 -10.59 16.32
N MET A 243 13.36 -10.62 15.27
CA MET A 243 12.57 -11.80 14.93
C MET A 243 13.44 -13.00 14.57
N ASN A 244 14.53 -12.78 13.84
CA ASN A 244 15.47 -13.85 13.51
C ASN A 244 16.13 -14.45 14.77
N LYS A 245 16.48 -13.61 15.77
CA LYS A 245 16.93 -14.07 17.09
C LYS A 245 15.84 -14.86 17.80
N ALA A 246 14.58 -14.38 17.76
CA ALA A 246 13.45 -15.07 18.35
C ALA A 246 13.27 -16.50 17.80
N VAL A 247 13.27 -16.65 16.47
CA VAL A 247 13.13 -17.95 15.79
C VAL A 247 14.27 -18.90 16.11
N LYS A 248 15.50 -18.41 16.26
CA LYS A 248 16.66 -19.23 16.66
C LYS A 248 16.55 -19.74 18.09
N LEU A 249 15.95 -18.97 18.99
CA LEU A 249 15.77 -19.33 20.39
C LEU A 249 14.52 -20.17 20.62
N TYR A 250 13.46 -19.91 19.85
CA TYR A 250 12.18 -20.59 20.02
C TYR A 250 11.44 -20.71 18.68
N GLN A 251 11.48 -21.89 18.08
CA GLN A 251 10.75 -22.18 16.85
C GLN A 251 9.32 -22.61 17.20
N ASN A 252 8.34 -21.75 16.89
CA ASN A 252 6.92 -22.09 16.93
C ASN A 252 6.19 -21.52 15.71
N GLN A 253 4.94 -21.92 15.49
CA GLN A 253 4.18 -21.52 14.31
C GLN A 253 3.96 -19.99 14.26
N THR A 254 3.57 -19.39 15.38
CA THR A 254 3.33 -17.94 15.48
C THR A 254 4.57 -17.13 15.13
N PHE A 255 5.73 -17.52 15.64
CA PHE A 255 7.00 -16.85 15.34
C PHE A 255 7.38 -17.02 13.86
N SER A 256 7.14 -18.20 13.30
CA SER A 256 7.45 -18.45 11.90
C SER A 256 6.59 -17.61 10.95
N GLU A 257 5.32 -17.40 11.28
CA GLU A 257 4.41 -16.55 10.51
C GLU A 257 4.77 -15.07 10.64
N ALA A 258 4.99 -14.58 11.88
CA ALA A 258 5.46 -13.21 12.10
C ALA A 258 6.80 -12.94 11.44
N PHE A 259 7.71 -13.92 11.44
CA PHE A 259 9.00 -13.83 10.76
C PHE A 259 8.84 -13.69 9.25
N LYS A 260 8.01 -14.51 8.62
CA LYS A 260 7.71 -14.38 7.19
C LYS A 260 7.19 -12.99 6.85
N TYR A 261 6.25 -12.48 7.63
CA TYR A 261 5.70 -11.14 7.47
C TYR A 261 6.78 -10.06 7.55
N ILE A 262 7.59 -10.05 8.61
CA ILE A 262 8.65 -9.06 8.82
C ILE A 262 9.73 -9.16 7.75
N VAL A 263 10.14 -10.36 7.35
CA VAL A 263 11.11 -10.59 6.27
C VAL A 263 10.58 -10.01 4.95
N THR A 264 9.33 -10.29 4.67
CA THR A 264 8.67 -9.80 3.45
C THR A 264 8.66 -8.27 3.38
N ILE A 265 8.22 -7.61 4.44
CA ILE A 265 8.20 -6.14 4.51
C ILE A 265 9.61 -5.58 4.44
N SER A 266 10.56 -6.16 5.18
CA SER A 266 11.95 -5.71 5.14
C SER A 266 12.52 -5.80 3.72
N GLN A 267 12.30 -6.91 3.02
CA GLN A 267 12.76 -7.07 1.64
C GLN A 267 12.15 -6.03 0.70
N LEU A 268 10.85 -5.78 0.79
CA LEU A 268 10.17 -4.78 -0.02
C LEU A 268 10.70 -3.37 0.25
N ASN A 269 10.92 -3.00 1.52
CA ASN A 269 11.44 -1.68 1.90
C ASN A 269 12.91 -1.45 1.52
N PHE A 270 13.74 -2.52 1.51
CA PHE A 270 15.18 -2.39 1.18
C PHE A 270 15.48 -2.59 -0.30
N THR A 271 14.51 -3.04 -1.10
CA THR A 271 14.72 -3.25 -2.53
C THR A 271 14.39 -1.99 -3.30
N LEU A 272 15.39 -1.30 -3.82
CA LEU A 272 15.24 -0.07 -4.63
C LEU A 272 15.00 -0.36 -6.13
N ASP A 273 15.27 -1.57 -6.58
CA ASP A 273 15.17 -1.99 -7.97
C ASP A 273 13.75 -2.51 -8.25
N ALA A 274 13.05 -1.87 -9.20
CA ALA A 274 11.66 -2.19 -9.54
C ALA A 274 11.49 -3.64 -10.03
N SER A 275 12.43 -4.18 -10.80
CA SER A 275 12.40 -5.56 -11.28
C SER A 275 12.49 -6.58 -10.13
N LYS A 276 13.31 -6.28 -9.12
CA LYS A 276 13.40 -7.11 -7.91
C LYS A 276 12.15 -6.99 -7.04
N LYS A 277 11.60 -5.77 -6.86
CA LYS A 277 10.31 -5.56 -6.20
C LYS A 277 9.20 -6.36 -6.88
N TYR A 278 9.14 -6.30 -8.22
CA TYR A 278 8.20 -7.09 -9.02
C TYR A 278 8.30 -8.59 -8.71
N SER A 279 9.52 -9.14 -8.73
CA SER A 279 9.74 -10.57 -8.44
C SER A 279 9.31 -10.95 -7.02
N LEU A 280 9.61 -10.11 -6.03
CA LEU A 280 9.19 -10.31 -4.64
C LEU A 280 7.67 -10.28 -4.51
N ILE A 281 7.00 -9.25 -5.02
CA ILE A 281 5.55 -9.11 -4.96
C ILE A 281 4.87 -10.27 -5.70
N SER A 282 5.35 -10.62 -6.89
CA SER A 282 4.81 -11.75 -7.67
C SER A 282 4.89 -13.09 -6.92
N ASN A 283 5.98 -13.34 -6.19
CA ASN A 283 6.12 -14.55 -5.38
C ASN A 283 5.23 -14.52 -4.12
N LEU A 284 5.04 -13.34 -3.54
CA LEU A 284 4.24 -13.17 -2.34
C LEU A 284 2.74 -13.33 -2.58
N THR A 285 2.24 -13.00 -3.78
CA THR A 285 0.82 -13.16 -4.12
C THR A 285 0.29 -14.56 -3.87
N PHE A 286 1.14 -15.59 -4.03
CA PHE A 286 0.75 -16.97 -3.73
C PHE A 286 0.64 -17.29 -2.23
N SER A 287 1.30 -16.49 -1.39
CA SER A 287 1.31 -16.68 0.07
C SER A 287 0.22 -15.89 0.79
N THR A 288 -0.42 -14.93 0.12
CA THR A 288 -1.38 -14.00 0.71
C THR A 288 -2.83 -14.49 0.71
N LYS A 289 -3.14 -15.56 -0.01
CA LYS A 289 -4.51 -16.02 -0.27
C LYS A 289 -5.39 -16.25 0.97
N ASN A 290 -4.77 -16.47 2.14
CA ASN A 290 -5.46 -16.69 3.41
C ASN A 290 -4.91 -15.80 4.54
N ASP A 291 -4.17 -14.73 4.21
CA ASP A 291 -3.50 -13.87 5.19
C ASP A 291 -3.82 -12.39 4.88
N SER A 292 -4.72 -11.81 5.67
CA SER A 292 -5.16 -10.42 5.50
C SER A 292 -4.01 -9.43 5.71
N ILE A 293 -3.13 -9.65 6.69
CA ILE A 293 -2.03 -8.73 7.01
C ILE A 293 -1.03 -8.68 5.86
N LEU A 294 -0.64 -9.84 5.33
CA LEU A 294 0.22 -9.93 4.15
C LEU A 294 -0.44 -9.32 2.92
N THR A 295 -1.75 -9.52 2.73
CA THR A 295 -2.52 -8.92 1.65
C THR A 295 -2.49 -7.40 1.72
N TYR A 296 -2.83 -6.78 2.86
CA TYR A 296 -2.78 -5.33 3.04
C TYR A 296 -1.39 -4.77 2.81
N THR A 297 -0.37 -5.42 3.34
CA THR A 297 1.03 -5.00 3.17
C THR A 297 1.44 -5.04 1.71
N LEU A 298 1.15 -6.15 1.01
CA LEU A 298 1.47 -6.32 -0.40
C LEU A 298 0.78 -5.25 -1.26
N VAL A 299 -0.52 -5.03 -1.05
CA VAL A 299 -1.30 -4.05 -1.82
C VAL A 299 -0.78 -2.63 -1.60
N ASN A 300 -0.37 -2.26 -0.39
CA ASN A 300 0.23 -0.94 -0.14
C ASN A 300 1.56 -0.75 -0.88
N HIS A 301 2.44 -1.75 -0.90
CA HIS A 301 3.70 -1.68 -1.64
C HIS A 301 3.54 -1.79 -3.17
N LEU A 302 2.41 -2.34 -3.62
CA LEU A 302 2.09 -2.44 -5.04
C LEU A 302 2.00 -1.06 -5.70
N GLY A 303 1.44 -0.06 -5.00
CA GLY A 303 1.33 1.31 -5.52
C GLY A 303 2.67 1.93 -5.87
N GLU A 304 3.67 1.82 -4.99
CA GLU A 304 5.03 2.32 -5.24
C GLU A 304 5.66 1.62 -6.45
N LEU A 305 5.53 0.30 -6.53
CA LEU A 305 6.07 -0.47 -7.64
C LEU A 305 5.43 -0.10 -8.97
N ILE A 306 4.10 0.06 -9.01
CA ILE A 306 3.37 0.48 -10.20
C ILE A 306 3.86 1.86 -10.66
N GLU A 307 4.03 2.79 -9.71
CA GLU A 307 4.55 4.12 -10.01
C GLU A 307 5.97 4.05 -10.61
N ASP A 308 6.86 3.26 -10.02
CA ASP A 308 8.23 3.07 -10.52
C ASP A 308 8.24 2.45 -11.93
N LEU A 309 7.47 1.39 -12.16
CA LEU A 309 7.40 0.70 -13.45
C LEU A 309 6.81 1.58 -14.56
N LEU A 310 5.82 2.42 -14.23
CA LEU A 310 5.18 3.30 -15.21
C LEU A 310 6.00 4.55 -15.52
N LYS A 311 6.64 5.16 -14.52
CA LYS A 311 7.39 6.41 -14.69
C LYS A 311 8.79 6.23 -15.25
N PHE A 312 9.49 5.16 -14.83
CA PHE A 312 10.91 5.00 -15.14
C PHE A 312 11.18 3.92 -16.18
N GLU A 313 10.37 2.88 -16.24
CA GLU A 313 10.58 1.74 -17.14
C GLU A 313 9.60 1.71 -18.32
N GLU A 314 8.54 2.51 -18.29
CA GLU A 314 7.44 2.50 -19.29
C GLU A 314 6.91 1.08 -19.59
N ASN A 315 6.95 0.20 -18.56
CA ASN A 315 6.66 -1.22 -18.74
C ASN A 315 5.20 -1.54 -18.41
N PHE A 316 4.32 -1.20 -19.33
CA PHE A 316 2.88 -1.28 -19.19
C PHE A 316 2.34 -2.71 -19.11
N GLU A 317 2.93 -3.62 -19.91
CA GLU A 317 2.52 -5.04 -19.93
C GLU A 317 2.80 -5.70 -18.57
N LEU A 318 3.93 -5.37 -17.96
CA LEU A 318 4.32 -5.90 -16.67
C LEU A 318 3.40 -5.44 -15.55
N VAL A 319 2.92 -4.19 -15.60
CA VAL A 319 1.96 -3.65 -14.62
C VAL A 319 0.60 -4.31 -14.74
N ASP A 320 0.11 -4.51 -15.96
CA ASP A 320 -1.19 -5.18 -16.21
C ASP A 320 -1.13 -6.65 -15.77
N GLU A 321 -0.03 -7.38 -16.08
CA GLU A 321 0.19 -8.75 -15.60
C GLU A 321 0.23 -8.80 -14.07
N LEU A 322 0.94 -7.86 -13.43
CA LEU A 322 1.07 -7.80 -11.98
C LEU A 322 -0.28 -7.56 -11.29
N LEU A 323 -1.04 -6.57 -11.75
CA LEU A 323 -2.37 -6.28 -11.22
C LEU A 323 -3.32 -7.46 -11.38
N THR A 324 -3.36 -8.07 -12.55
CA THR A 324 -4.17 -9.28 -12.82
C THR A 324 -3.77 -10.43 -11.89
N ARG A 325 -2.48 -10.63 -11.67
CA ARG A 325 -1.97 -11.67 -10.77
C ARG A 325 -2.36 -11.40 -9.32
N VAL A 326 -2.22 -10.16 -8.86
CA VAL A 326 -2.61 -9.75 -7.51
C VAL A 326 -4.11 -9.97 -7.33
N GLU A 327 -4.93 -9.47 -8.24
CA GLU A 327 -6.39 -9.59 -8.21
C GLU A 327 -6.86 -11.05 -8.05
N ASN A 328 -6.22 -11.98 -8.74
CA ASN A 328 -6.58 -13.40 -8.72
C ASN A 328 -6.09 -14.17 -7.49
N ASN A 329 -5.14 -13.64 -6.73
CA ASN A 329 -4.45 -14.39 -5.68
C ASN A 329 -4.53 -13.77 -4.28
N VAL A 330 -5.00 -12.53 -4.11
CA VAL A 330 -5.13 -11.91 -2.78
C VAL A 330 -6.50 -12.16 -2.16
N LEU A 331 -6.55 -12.04 -0.84
CA LEU A 331 -7.81 -12.01 -0.10
C LEU A 331 -8.55 -10.71 -0.46
N ARG A 332 -9.81 -10.82 -0.91
CA ARG A 332 -10.62 -9.69 -1.36
C ARG A 332 -11.53 -9.17 -0.25
N ASP A 333 -11.52 -7.86 -0.06
CA ASP A 333 -12.51 -7.12 0.71
C ASP A 333 -12.73 -5.74 0.08
N THR A 334 -13.62 -4.94 0.65
CA THR A 334 -13.96 -3.62 0.10
C THR A 334 -12.73 -2.70 -0.04
N PHE A 335 -11.83 -2.70 0.94
CA PHE A 335 -10.63 -1.86 0.91
C PHE A 335 -9.66 -2.31 -0.21
N ILE A 336 -9.43 -3.60 -0.33
CA ILE A 336 -8.55 -4.17 -1.37
C ILE A 336 -9.13 -3.88 -2.76
N ASP A 337 -10.45 -4.05 -2.93
CA ASP A 337 -11.14 -3.76 -4.19
C ASP A 337 -11.02 -2.28 -4.59
N GLU A 338 -11.22 -1.37 -3.63
CA GLU A 338 -11.04 0.07 -3.86
C GLU A 338 -9.60 0.40 -4.26
N LYS A 339 -8.60 -0.18 -3.57
CA LYS A 339 -7.18 0.04 -3.90
C LYS A 339 -6.78 -0.50 -5.26
N LEU A 340 -7.21 -1.70 -5.62
CA LEU A 340 -6.95 -2.25 -6.94
C LEU A 340 -7.60 -1.40 -8.04
N ASN A 341 -8.84 -0.93 -7.83
CA ASN A 341 -9.48 -0.01 -8.75
C ASN A 341 -8.70 1.31 -8.90
N GLU A 342 -8.19 1.89 -7.79
CA GLU A 342 -7.31 3.08 -7.85
C GLU A 342 -6.07 2.82 -8.71
N TYR A 343 -5.44 1.65 -8.58
CA TYR A 343 -4.26 1.29 -9.36
C TYR A 343 -4.55 1.07 -10.84
N TYR A 344 -5.66 0.42 -11.19
CA TYR A 344 -6.10 0.29 -12.59
C TYR A 344 -6.43 1.65 -13.20
N ILE A 345 -7.14 2.53 -12.49
CA ILE A 345 -7.42 3.90 -12.94
C ILE A 345 -6.11 4.65 -13.20
N TYR A 346 -5.15 4.57 -12.28
CA TYR A 346 -3.85 5.22 -12.44
C TYR A 346 -3.11 4.66 -13.66
N MET A 347 -3.01 3.35 -13.79
CA MET A 347 -2.37 2.68 -14.93
C MET A 347 -2.98 3.13 -16.26
N TYR A 348 -4.30 3.01 -16.43
CA TYR A 348 -4.96 3.41 -17.68
C TYR A 348 -4.83 4.91 -17.96
N THR A 349 -4.81 5.75 -16.93
CA THR A 349 -4.59 7.20 -17.11
C THR A 349 -3.18 7.49 -17.62
N VAL A 350 -2.15 6.84 -17.06
CA VAL A 350 -0.76 6.99 -17.53
C VAL A 350 -0.60 6.44 -18.95
N PHE A 351 -1.24 5.32 -19.27
CA PHE A 351 -1.26 4.78 -20.64
C PHE A 351 -1.86 5.77 -21.64
N ALA A 352 -3.01 6.37 -21.29
CA ALA A 352 -3.64 7.37 -22.13
C ALA A 352 -2.75 8.60 -22.31
N GLN A 353 -2.03 9.05 -21.28
CA GLN A 353 -1.09 10.17 -21.34
C GLN A 353 0.08 9.87 -22.28
N ASN A 354 0.70 8.71 -22.14
CA ASN A 354 1.83 8.31 -22.97
C ASN A 354 1.43 8.12 -24.44
N ALA A 355 0.29 7.49 -24.69
CA ALA A 355 -0.26 7.37 -26.05
C ALA A 355 -0.56 8.75 -26.67
N SER A 356 -1.12 9.69 -25.87
CA SER A 356 -1.35 11.06 -26.32
C SER A 356 -0.05 11.77 -26.70
N LEU A 357 1.01 11.64 -25.88
CA LEU A 357 2.32 12.23 -26.18
C LEU A 357 2.96 11.66 -27.43
N LYS A 358 2.72 10.39 -27.74
CA LYS A 358 3.18 9.70 -28.96
C LYS A 358 2.29 10.01 -30.19
N GLY A 359 1.18 10.71 -30.00
CA GLY A 359 0.21 11.00 -31.08
C GLY A 359 -0.69 9.79 -31.42
N GLU A 360 -0.71 8.77 -30.59
CA GLU A 360 -1.51 7.54 -30.73
C GLU A 360 -2.92 7.77 -30.14
N THR A 361 -3.68 8.66 -30.79
CA THR A 361 -4.93 9.21 -30.24
C THR A 361 -6.02 8.16 -30.00
N LEU A 362 -6.10 7.11 -30.83
CA LEU A 362 -7.04 6.01 -30.64
C LEU A 362 -6.71 5.19 -29.39
N GLU A 363 -5.43 4.91 -29.17
CA GLU A 363 -4.99 4.15 -28.00
C GLU A 363 -5.17 4.97 -26.71
N ALA A 364 -4.89 6.27 -26.79
CA ALA A 364 -5.18 7.20 -25.71
C ALA A 364 -6.68 7.19 -25.33
N LYS A 365 -7.58 7.24 -26.34
CA LYS A 365 -9.04 7.18 -26.12
C LYS A 365 -9.44 5.88 -25.45
N LYS A 366 -8.99 4.73 -25.93
CA LYS A 366 -9.33 3.41 -25.35
C LYS A 366 -8.91 3.29 -23.89
N ASN A 367 -7.71 3.78 -23.54
CA ASN A 367 -7.22 3.68 -22.18
C ASN A 367 -7.97 4.60 -21.21
N ILE A 368 -8.28 5.84 -21.63
CA ILE A 368 -9.05 6.73 -20.76
C ILE A 368 -10.50 6.27 -20.59
N GLU A 369 -11.08 5.58 -21.58
CA GLU A 369 -12.39 4.94 -21.47
C GLU A 369 -12.39 3.87 -20.37
N LYS A 370 -11.40 2.99 -20.35
CA LYS A 370 -11.24 1.98 -19.29
C LYS A 370 -11.12 2.62 -17.89
N ALA A 371 -10.36 3.72 -17.76
CA ALA A 371 -10.28 4.43 -16.49
C ALA A 371 -11.63 5.02 -16.06
N LEU A 372 -12.41 5.54 -17.01
CA LEU A 372 -13.75 6.08 -16.74
C LEU A 372 -14.79 4.99 -16.41
N GLU A 373 -14.70 3.80 -16.97
CA GLU A 373 -15.55 2.66 -16.60
C GLU A 373 -15.43 2.32 -15.11
N LEU A 374 -14.19 2.41 -14.57
CA LEU A 374 -13.92 2.17 -13.15
C LEU A 374 -14.35 3.34 -12.25
N SER A 375 -14.36 4.57 -12.77
CA SER A 375 -14.75 5.77 -12.00
C SER A 375 -15.55 6.78 -12.84
N PRO A 376 -16.82 6.48 -13.20
CA PRO A 376 -17.60 7.29 -14.14
C PRO A 376 -17.88 8.72 -13.68
N LYS A 377 -17.92 8.95 -12.38
CA LYS A 377 -18.21 10.26 -11.76
C LYS A 377 -16.97 11.12 -11.50
N ASN A 378 -15.78 10.64 -11.84
CA ASN A 378 -14.55 11.39 -11.63
C ASN A 378 -14.43 12.55 -12.62
N SER A 379 -14.56 13.79 -12.15
CA SER A 379 -14.57 14.98 -12.99
C SER A 379 -13.25 15.19 -13.75
N ARG A 380 -12.10 14.83 -13.16
CA ARG A 380 -10.78 14.95 -13.83
C ARG A 380 -10.65 13.97 -14.98
N LEU A 381 -11.09 12.72 -14.78
CA LEU A 381 -11.10 11.72 -15.85
C LEU A 381 -12.06 12.10 -16.96
N ASN A 382 -13.24 12.64 -16.64
CA ASN A 382 -14.19 13.15 -17.64
C ASN A 382 -13.59 14.28 -18.46
N THR A 383 -12.94 15.26 -17.83
CA THR A 383 -12.27 16.35 -18.54
C THR A 383 -11.16 15.81 -19.46
N TYR A 384 -10.38 14.87 -18.98
CA TYR A 384 -9.30 14.27 -19.77
C TYR A 384 -9.84 13.41 -20.91
N TYR A 385 -10.89 12.63 -20.69
CA TYR A 385 -11.59 11.86 -21.72
C TYR A 385 -12.09 12.77 -22.85
N VAL A 386 -12.75 13.88 -22.50
CA VAL A 386 -13.23 14.86 -23.48
C VAL A 386 -12.07 15.40 -24.32
N SER A 387 -10.96 15.78 -23.69
CA SER A 387 -9.78 16.28 -24.39
C SER A 387 -9.18 15.25 -25.34
N VAL A 388 -8.95 14.02 -24.86
CA VAL A 388 -8.36 12.94 -25.67
C VAL A 388 -9.28 12.55 -26.83
N THR A 389 -10.60 12.47 -26.60
CA THR A 389 -11.57 12.07 -27.62
C THR A 389 -11.75 13.19 -28.68
N SER A 390 -11.71 14.46 -28.27
CA SER A 390 -11.69 15.60 -29.19
C SER A 390 -10.44 15.58 -30.08
N ASN A 391 -9.27 15.31 -29.51
CA ASN A 391 -8.04 15.16 -30.28
C ASN A 391 -8.10 13.95 -31.24
N TYR A 392 -8.70 12.85 -30.84
CA TYR A 392 -8.90 11.69 -31.69
C TYR A 392 -9.80 12.06 -32.90
N ALA A 393 -10.93 12.73 -32.66
CA ALA A 393 -11.82 13.19 -33.71
C ALA A 393 -11.10 14.15 -34.72
N THR A 394 -10.33 15.11 -34.21
CA THR A 394 -9.51 16.01 -35.04
C THR A 394 -8.49 15.22 -35.87
N LYS A 395 -7.85 14.20 -35.29
CA LYS A 395 -6.92 13.35 -36.05
C LYS A 395 -7.61 12.55 -37.15
N LEU A 396 -8.80 12.03 -36.91
CA LEU A 396 -9.62 11.37 -37.93
C LEU A 396 -9.93 12.33 -39.09
N SER A 397 -10.34 13.57 -38.82
CA SER A 397 -10.64 14.56 -39.89
C SER A 397 -9.39 14.90 -40.71
N GLN A 398 -8.24 15.10 -40.09
CA GLN A 398 -6.96 15.35 -40.76
C GLN A 398 -6.52 14.19 -41.67
N THR A 399 -6.98 12.96 -41.41
CA THR A 399 -6.72 11.80 -42.28
C THR A 399 -7.83 11.53 -43.30
N GLY A 400 -8.82 12.41 -43.39
CA GLY A 400 -9.92 12.32 -44.37
C GLY A 400 -11.08 11.43 -43.92
N LEU A 401 -11.10 10.95 -42.69
CA LEU A 401 -12.17 10.12 -42.12
C LEU A 401 -13.26 10.98 -41.48
N PHE A 402 -13.85 11.89 -42.28
CA PHE A 402 -14.75 12.96 -41.81
C PHE A 402 -16.02 12.43 -41.11
N GLU A 403 -16.64 11.38 -41.64
CA GLU A 403 -17.85 10.79 -41.05
C GLU A 403 -17.55 10.20 -39.66
N SER A 404 -16.43 9.50 -39.50
CA SER A 404 -16.01 8.97 -38.22
C SER A 404 -15.64 10.08 -37.23
N ALA A 405 -14.99 11.14 -37.69
CA ALA A 405 -14.68 12.31 -36.87
C ALA A 405 -15.96 12.99 -36.37
N ARG A 406 -16.94 13.18 -37.23
CA ARG A 406 -18.24 13.78 -36.91
C ARG A 406 -18.99 12.93 -35.88
N ALA A 407 -19.11 11.62 -36.13
CA ALA A 407 -19.76 10.70 -35.19
C ALA A 407 -19.12 10.74 -33.81
N THR A 408 -17.78 10.80 -33.73
CA THR A 408 -17.06 10.89 -32.43
C THR A 408 -17.37 12.21 -31.70
N ILE A 409 -17.48 13.33 -32.42
CA ILE A 409 -17.86 14.62 -31.82
C ILE A 409 -19.33 14.62 -31.38
N ASP A 410 -20.24 14.04 -32.18
CA ASP A 410 -21.66 13.99 -31.84
C ASP A 410 -21.91 13.14 -30.58
N GLU A 411 -21.18 12.03 -30.40
CA GLU A 411 -21.17 11.26 -29.13
C GLU A 411 -20.72 12.11 -27.94
N LEU A 412 -19.68 12.95 -28.11
CA LEU A 412 -19.24 13.84 -27.03
C LEU A 412 -20.29 14.89 -26.67
N VAL A 413 -20.92 15.49 -27.69
CA VAL A 413 -21.98 16.51 -27.47
C VAL A 413 -23.19 15.89 -26.78
N GLU A 414 -23.59 14.68 -27.14
CA GLU A 414 -24.69 13.96 -26.48
C GLU A 414 -24.34 13.62 -25.01
N LYS A 415 -23.14 13.11 -24.78
CA LYS A 415 -22.70 12.70 -23.44
C LYS A 415 -22.45 13.89 -22.51
N TYR A 416 -22.08 15.06 -23.04
CA TYR A 416 -21.73 16.25 -22.25
C TYR A 416 -22.50 17.49 -22.75
N PRO A 417 -23.81 17.54 -22.58
CA PRO A 417 -24.68 18.62 -23.11
C PRO A 417 -24.37 19.99 -22.50
N GLU A 418 -23.81 20.06 -21.29
CA GLU A 418 -23.39 21.32 -20.66
C GLU A 418 -22.16 21.95 -21.33
N GLY A 419 -21.50 21.17 -22.18
CA GLY A 419 -20.42 21.60 -23.06
C GLY A 419 -19.07 21.76 -22.37
N TYR A 420 -18.03 21.36 -23.12
CA TYR A 420 -16.65 21.72 -22.83
C TYR A 420 -16.15 22.56 -24.02
N PRO A 421 -15.43 23.66 -23.79
CA PRO A 421 -14.91 24.49 -24.90
C PRO A 421 -14.15 23.69 -25.97
N VAL A 422 -13.36 22.69 -25.53
CA VAL A 422 -12.57 21.84 -26.44
C VAL A 422 -13.43 21.00 -27.41
N ILE A 423 -14.66 20.63 -27.01
CA ILE A 423 -15.60 19.95 -27.94
C ILE A 423 -15.99 20.88 -29.07
N ASN A 424 -16.32 22.14 -28.76
CA ASN A 424 -16.69 23.14 -29.75
C ASN A 424 -15.52 23.47 -30.71
N GLU A 425 -14.30 23.55 -30.15
CA GLU A 425 -13.07 23.73 -30.94
C GLU A 425 -12.87 22.57 -31.92
N ALA A 426 -12.92 21.33 -31.41
CA ALA A 426 -12.77 20.14 -32.25
C ALA A 426 -13.89 20.02 -33.31
N ARG A 427 -15.14 20.36 -32.94
CA ARG A 427 -16.29 20.32 -33.85
C ARG A 427 -16.11 21.27 -35.02
N VAL A 428 -15.69 22.51 -34.73
CA VAL A 428 -15.41 23.50 -35.78
C VAL A 428 -14.24 23.04 -36.65
N GLN A 429 -13.17 22.49 -36.07
CA GLN A 429 -12.03 21.99 -36.81
C GLN A 429 -12.42 20.84 -37.76
N VAL A 430 -13.21 19.87 -37.28
CA VAL A 430 -13.72 18.74 -38.09
C VAL A 430 -14.56 19.24 -39.27
N ILE A 431 -15.42 20.26 -39.04
CA ILE A 431 -16.21 20.88 -40.13
C ILE A 431 -15.29 21.56 -41.14
N LEU A 432 -14.32 22.36 -40.69
CA LEU A 432 -13.38 23.05 -41.56
C LEU A 432 -12.54 22.10 -42.42
N ASP A 433 -11.99 21.04 -41.82
CA ASP A 433 -11.21 20.02 -42.53
C ASP A 433 -12.05 19.34 -43.64
N ALA A 434 -13.32 19.03 -43.32
CA ALA A 434 -14.24 18.47 -44.29
C ALA A 434 -14.54 19.46 -45.43
N LEU A 435 -14.79 20.74 -45.12
CA LEU A 435 -15.08 21.79 -46.10
C LEU A 435 -13.91 22.05 -47.05
N VAL A 436 -12.68 22.07 -46.53
CA VAL A 436 -11.46 22.24 -47.36
C VAL A 436 -11.29 21.11 -48.37
N SER A 437 -11.78 19.91 -48.08
CA SER A 437 -11.73 18.77 -49.00
C SER A 437 -12.75 18.82 -50.13
N ILE A 438 -13.78 19.69 -50.05
CA ILE A 438 -14.84 19.82 -51.04
C ILE A 438 -14.47 20.93 -52.04
N PRO A 439 -14.45 20.65 -53.35
CA PRO A 439 -14.22 21.71 -54.33
C PRO A 439 -15.26 22.84 -54.23
N MET A 440 -14.77 24.08 -54.18
CA MET A 440 -15.63 25.25 -54.08
C MET A 440 -16.28 25.55 -55.44
N THR A 441 -17.21 24.70 -55.85
CA THR A 441 -17.99 24.86 -57.09
C THR A 441 -19.46 25.14 -56.76
N ILE A 442 -20.20 25.76 -57.69
CA ILE A 442 -21.61 26.08 -57.48
C ILE A 442 -22.46 24.83 -57.18
N GLU A 443 -22.09 23.69 -57.74
CA GLU A 443 -22.75 22.40 -57.48
C GLU A 443 -22.65 21.98 -55.99
N ASN A 444 -21.60 22.45 -55.32
CA ASN A 444 -21.33 22.16 -53.89
C ASN A 444 -21.79 23.28 -52.95
N GLU A 445 -22.32 24.41 -53.46
CA GLU A 445 -22.79 25.55 -52.65
C GLU A 445 -23.75 25.08 -51.54
N ASN A 446 -24.73 24.24 -51.90
CA ASN A 446 -25.73 23.72 -50.95
C ASN A 446 -25.16 22.75 -49.89
N LYS A 447 -23.95 22.25 -50.10
CA LYS A 447 -23.25 21.40 -49.09
C LYS A 447 -22.35 22.25 -48.19
N ILE A 448 -21.67 23.24 -48.77
CA ILE A 448 -20.65 24.05 -48.07
C ILE A 448 -21.29 25.11 -47.18
N LEU A 449 -22.24 25.88 -47.67
CA LEU A 449 -22.79 27.03 -46.92
C LEU A 449 -23.53 26.63 -45.62
N PRO A 450 -24.35 25.55 -45.56
CA PRO A 450 -24.96 25.13 -44.32
C PRO A 450 -23.95 24.74 -43.24
N GLU A 451 -22.89 23.99 -43.59
CA GLU A 451 -21.84 23.57 -42.69
C GLU A 451 -21.02 24.76 -42.18
N LEU A 452 -20.71 25.71 -43.05
CA LEU A 452 -20.04 26.96 -42.72
C LEU A 452 -20.85 27.77 -41.67
N LYS A 453 -22.20 27.87 -41.89
CA LYS A 453 -23.11 28.51 -40.96
C LYS A 453 -23.16 27.81 -39.62
N LEU A 454 -23.16 26.49 -39.64
CA LEU A 454 -23.09 25.69 -38.40
C LEU A 454 -21.79 25.96 -37.63
N ALA A 455 -20.64 25.89 -38.28
CA ALA A 455 -19.35 26.18 -37.65
C ALA A 455 -19.33 27.59 -37.03
N TYR A 456 -19.83 28.59 -37.76
CA TYR A 456 -19.90 29.96 -37.27
C TYR A 456 -20.84 30.12 -36.07
N SER A 457 -21.97 29.40 -36.05
CA SER A 457 -22.89 29.42 -34.89
C SER A 457 -22.27 28.84 -33.62
N ILE A 458 -21.28 27.96 -33.78
CA ILE A 458 -20.56 27.33 -32.65
C ILE A 458 -19.47 28.27 -32.11
N GLN A 459 -18.68 28.89 -33.03
CA GLN A 459 -17.55 29.76 -32.66
C GLN A 459 -17.49 31.03 -33.53
N PRO A 460 -18.38 32.01 -33.30
CA PRO A 460 -18.42 33.24 -34.12
C PRO A 460 -17.17 34.11 -34.00
N GLU A 461 -16.41 34.00 -32.92
CA GLU A 461 -15.18 34.77 -32.67
C GLU A 461 -13.92 34.11 -33.26
N ASN A 462 -14.04 32.94 -33.90
CA ASN A 462 -12.90 32.23 -34.49
C ASN A 462 -12.38 32.97 -35.72
N ILE A 463 -11.17 33.52 -35.64
CA ILE A 463 -10.56 34.37 -36.69
C ILE A 463 -10.33 33.56 -37.98
N TYR A 464 -9.91 32.31 -37.88
CA TYR A 464 -9.68 31.45 -39.04
C TYR A 464 -11.00 31.16 -39.79
N LEU A 465 -12.07 30.89 -39.02
CA LEU A 465 -13.40 30.66 -39.59
C LEU A 465 -13.94 31.89 -40.29
N ARG A 466 -13.75 33.09 -39.72
CA ARG A 466 -14.13 34.37 -40.38
C ARG A 466 -13.39 34.55 -41.70
N SER A 467 -12.07 34.37 -41.74
CA SER A 467 -11.27 34.50 -42.95
C SER A 467 -11.63 33.45 -43.99
N PHE A 468 -11.81 32.18 -43.57
CA PHE A 468 -12.23 31.10 -44.47
C PHE A 468 -13.63 31.37 -45.05
N SER A 469 -14.56 31.85 -44.22
CA SER A 469 -15.89 32.24 -44.68
C SER A 469 -15.82 33.31 -45.79
N ALA A 470 -15.04 34.37 -45.61
CA ALA A 470 -14.87 35.41 -46.63
C ALA A 470 -14.35 34.82 -47.95
N THR A 471 -13.36 33.93 -47.90
CA THR A 471 -12.85 33.24 -49.10
C THR A 471 -13.92 32.40 -49.79
N VAL A 472 -14.72 31.63 -49.04
CA VAL A 472 -15.80 30.81 -49.61
C VAL A 472 -16.85 31.66 -50.33
N PHE A 473 -17.31 32.74 -49.69
CA PHE A 473 -18.30 33.63 -50.25
C PHE A 473 -17.76 34.40 -51.47
N HIS A 474 -16.50 34.84 -51.44
CA HIS A 474 -15.83 35.43 -52.61
C HIS A 474 -15.84 34.46 -53.79
N GLU A 475 -15.39 33.23 -53.60
CA GLU A 475 -15.29 32.26 -54.71
C GLU A 475 -16.67 31.93 -55.29
N PHE A 476 -17.70 31.75 -54.48
CA PHE A 476 -19.05 31.51 -54.99
C PHE A 476 -19.61 32.78 -55.74
N ALA A 477 -19.39 33.97 -55.21
CA ALA A 477 -19.80 35.20 -55.85
C ALA A 477 -19.13 35.38 -57.21
N MET A 478 -17.80 35.15 -57.29
CA MET A 478 -17.08 35.27 -58.55
C MET A 478 -17.51 34.23 -59.61
N GLN A 479 -17.93 33.02 -59.16
CA GLN A 479 -18.50 32.05 -60.11
C GLN A 479 -19.87 32.49 -60.62
N GLN A 480 -20.69 33.17 -59.82
CA GLN A 480 -21.94 33.75 -60.26
C GLN A 480 -21.69 34.96 -61.24
N VAL A 481 -20.68 35.76 -60.96
CA VAL A 481 -20.24 36.83 -61.90
C VAL A 481 -19.88 36.24 -63.23
N ARG A 482 -19.08 35.18 -63.32
CA ARG A 482 -18.71 34.48 -64.57
C ARG A 482 -19.91 33.95 -65.33
N ARG A 483 -21.06 33.74 -64.70
CA ARG A 483 -22.33 33.30 -65.27
C ARG A 483 -23.28 34.49 -65.53
N SER A 484 -22.83 35.71 -65.35
CA SER A 484 -23.63 36.95 -65.48
C SER A 484 -24.79 37.02 -64.43
N ASN A 485 -24.76 36.26 -63.33
CA ASN A 485 -25.76 36.28 -62.28
C ASN A 485 -25.41 37.32 -61.21
N TYR A 486 -25.27 38.60 -61.59
CA TYR A 486 -24.75 39.67 -60.73
C TYR A 486 -25.56 39.90 -59.45
N GLN A 487 -26.90 39.75 -59.53
CA GLN A 487 -27.75 39.90 -58.35
C GLN A 487 -27.46 38.81 -57.29
N LYS A 488 -27.31 37.56 -57.74
CA LYS A 488 -26.95 36.46 -56.84
C LYS A 488 -25.53 36.59 -56.27
N ALA A 489 -24.58 37.10 -57.09
CA ALA A 489 -23.24 37.43 -56.65
C ALA A 489 -23.26 38.45 -55.49
N LYS A 490 -24.06 39.54 -55.67
CA LYS A 490 -24.25 40.56 -54.63
C LYS A 490 -24.81 39.99 -53.32
N GLU A 491 -25.82 39.10 -53.36
CA GLU A 491 -26.40 38.45 -52.23
C GLU A 491 -25.34 37.63 -51.47
N LEU A 492 -24.52 36.85 -52.18
CA LEU A 492 -23.44 36.05 -51.57
C LEU A 492 -22.37 36.93 -50.92
N ILE A 493 -21.96 38.04 -51.50
CA ILE A 493 -21.01 39.00 -50.95
C ILE A 493 -21.58 39.60 -49.65
N LEU A 494 -22.85 40.05 -49.68
CA LEU A 494 -23.51 40.59 -48.50
C LEU A 494 -23.66 39.57 -47.38
N ASP A 495 -23.94 38.31 -47.72
CA ASP A 495 -23.96 37.22 -46.77
C ASP A 495 -22.55 37.00 -46.18
N GLY A 496 -21.48 37.00 -46.99
CA GLY A 496 -20.09 36.88 -46.52
C GLY A 496 -19.68 37.99 -45.55
N LEU A 497 -20.10 39.23 -45.81
CA LEU A 497 -19.85 40.38 -44.93
C LEU A 497 -20.55 40.28 -43.56
N LYS A 498 -21.56 39.42 -43.38
CA LYS A 498 -22.12 39.11 -42.05
C LYS A 498 -21.15 38.32 -41.16
N TYR A 499 -20.23 37.56 -41.77
CA TYR A 499 -19.22 36.77 -41.05
C TYR A 499 -17.92 37.56 -40.84
N ASN A 500 -17.52 38.39 -41.80
CA ASN A 500 -16.34 39.25 -41.72
C ASN A 500 -16.65 40.62 -42.34
N SER A 501 -17.24 41.52 -41.56
CA SER A 501 -17.74 42.83 -42.05
C SER A 501 -16.65 43.78 -42.54
N SER A 502 -15.39 43.54 -42.21
CA SER A 502 -14.24 44.34 -42.59
C SER A 502 -13.33 43.65 -43.61
N ASP A 503 -13.79 42.56 -44.22
CA ASP A 503 -12.99 41.85 -45.21
C ASP A 503 -12.74 42.69 -46.47
N PRO A 504 -11.48 43.00 -46.81
CA PRO A 504 -11.17 43.93 -47.90
C PRO A 504 -11.54 43.36 -49.27
N THR A 505 -11.48 42.03 -49.44
CA THR A 505 -11.83 41.37 -50.72
C THR A 505 -13.33 41.47 -50.99
N LEU A 506 -14.16 41.09 -49.98
CA LEU A 506 -15.61 41.15 -50.09
C LEU A 506 -16.12 42.61 -50.27
N LEU A 507 -15.48 43.58 -49.61
CA LEU A 507 -15.82 44.98 -49.76
C LEU A 507 -15.50 45.50 -51.21
N SER A 508 -14.34 45.14 -51.75
CA SER A 508 -13.96 45.43 -53.10
C SER A 508 -14.89 44.78 -54.15
N ASP A 509 -15.25 43.52 -53.93
CA ASP A 509 -16.21 42.77 -54.75
C ASP A 509 -17.58 43.45 -54.73
N LEU A 510 -18.04 43.93 -53.56
CA LEU A 510 -19.32 44.64 -53.47
C LEU A 510 -19.32 45.94 -54.25
N GLU A 511 -18.24 46.70 -54.21
CA GLU A 511 -18.09 47.93 -55.02
C GLU A 511 -18.16 47.59 -56.49
N LEU A 512 -17.40 46.62 -57.00
CA LEU A 512 -17.39 46.18 -58.39
C LEU A 512 -18.79 45.76 -58.87
N ILE A 513 -19.49 44.91 -58.09
CA ILE A 513 -20.84 44.45 -58.46
C ILE A 513 -21.85 45.60 -58.46
N ASN A 514 -21.76 46.55 -57.54
CA ASN A 514 -22.63 47.72 -57.55
C ASN A 514 -22.42 48.63 -58.73
N GLU A 515 -21.20 48.71 -59.29
CA GLU A 515 -20.93 49.41 -60.51
C GLU A 515 -21.53 48.71 -61.75
N ILE A 516 -21.47 47.39 -61.81
CA ILE A 516 -22.05 46.61 -62.88
C ILE A 516 -23.59 46.67 -62.92
N LEU A 517 -24.21 46.77 -61.71
CA LEU A 517 -25.67 46.79 -61.58
C LEU A 517 -26.30 48.19 -61.70
N LYS A 518 -25.49 49.25 -61.84
CA LYS A 518 -25.95 50.61 -62.21
C LYS A 518 -26.21 50.69 -63.66
#